data_5474c44b283b8627ab3dfd0e37cfb12a
#
_entry.id   5474c44b283b8627ab3dfd0e37cfb12a
#
_cell.length_a   1.000
_cell.length_b   1.000
_cell.length_c   1.000
_cell.angle_alpha   90.00
_cell.angle_beta   90.00
_cell.angle_gamma   90.00
#
_symmetry.space_group_name_H-M   'P 1'
#
loop_
_entity.id
_entity.type
_entity.pdbx_description
1 polymer ?
#
loop_
_entity_poly.entity_id
_entity_poly.type
_entity_poly.pdbx_seq_one_letter_code
_entity_poly.pdbx_strand_id
1 'polypeptide(L)'
;MATKVEVADHWTDTGRKQFLAEVKVTTDQLRDFPRLMIEVPDQGSLEANVQEARRSLQRFVREIEKALQSPLRLSRDRSVR
;
A
#
# COMPACT_ATOMS: atom_id res chain seq x y z
N MET A 1 3.80 0.01 -21.13
CA MET A 1 2.52 -0.17 -20.42
C MET A 1 2.51 0.66 -19.16
N ALA A 2 1.38 1.21 -18.82
CA ALA A 2 1.28 2.09 -17.67
C ALA A 2 1.03 1.30 -16.39
N THR A 3 1.56 1.78 -15.31
CA THR A 3 1.29 1.24 -14.01
C THR A 3 -0.12 1.66 -13.59
N LYS A 4 -0.85 0.74 -13.00
CA LYS A 4 -2.21 0.99 -12.57
C LYS A 4 -2.35 0.66 -11.10
N VAL A 5 -3.03 1.51 -10.36
CA VAL A 5 -3.29 1.31 -8.95
C VAL A 5 -4.79 1.39 -8.73
N GLU A 6 -5.36 0.37 -8.11
CA GLU A 6 -6.80 0.35 -7.87
C GLU A 6 -7.12 -0.27 -6.53
N VAL A 7 -8.27 0.14 -5.99
CA VAL A 7 -8.78 -0.48 -4.77
C VAL A 7 -9.52 -1.74 -5.19
N ALA A 8 -8.98 -2.89 -4.83
CA ALA A 8 -9.57 -4.16 -5.21
C ALA A 8 -10.71 -4.55 -4.27
N ASP A 9 -10.61 -4.15 -3.02
CA ASP A 9 -11.64 -4.45 -2.04
C ASP A 9 -11.52 -3.45 -0.89
N HIS A 10 -12.61 -3.25 -0.17
CA HIS A 10 -12.58 -2.34 0.96
C HIS A 10 -13.69 -2.68 1.94
N TRP A 11 -13.50 -2.27 3.17
CA TRP A 11 -14.55 -2.39 4.18
C TRP A 11 -14.26 -1.42 5.32
N THR A 12 -15.29 -1.16 6.13
CA THR A 12 -15.17 -0.28 7.27
C THR A 12 -15.37 -1.10 8.54
N ASP A 13 -14.43 -0.98 9.45
CA ASP A 13 -14.55 -1.59 10.76
C ASP A 13 -15.17 -0.54 11.68
N THR A 14 -16.47 -0.61 11.89
CA THR A 14 -17.17 0.39 12.67
C THR A 14 -16.82 0.37 14.13
N GLY A 15 -16.45 -0.80 14.64
CA GLY A 15 -16.06 -0.91 16.05
C GLY A 15 -14.75 -0.19 16.33
N ARG A 16 -13.82 -0.26 15.40
CA ARG A 16 -12.51 0.38 15.54
C ARG A 16 -12.45 1.73 14.84
N LYS A 17 -13.50 2.08 14.13
CA LYS A 17 -13.58 3.33 13.36
C LYS A 17 -12.44 3.43 12.36
N GLN A 18 -12.20 2.36 11.65
CA GLN A 18 -11.12 2.27 10.66
C GLN A 18 -11.70 1.88 9.32
N PHE A 19 -11.10 2.40 8.27
CA PHE A 19 -11.40 2.02 6.91
C PHE A 19 -10.19 1.24 6.38
N LEU A 20 -10.46 0.09 5.78
CA LEU A 20 -9.42 -0.77 5.24
C LEU A 20 -9.60 -0.90 3.74
N ALA A 21 -8.52 -0.75 3.01
CA ALA A 21 -8.54 -0.87 1.56
C ALA A 21 -7.46 -1.83 1.11
N GLU A 22 -7.86 -2.78 0.27
CA GLU A 22 -6.91 -3.69 -0.35
C GLU A 22 -6.57 -3.09 -1.71
N VAL A 23 -5.32 -2.72 -1.89
CA VAL A 23 -4.87 -2.02 -3.08
C VAL A 23 -4.08 -2.96 -3.97
N LYS A 24 -4.43 -2.96 -5.24
CA LYS A 24 -3.77 -3.78 -6.25
C LYS A 24 -2.96 -2.87 -7.15
N VAL A 25 -1.70 -3.22 -7.35
CA VAL A 25 -0.82 -2.49 -8.25
C VAL A 25 -0.47 -3.40 -9.42
N THR A 26 -0.69 -2.91 -10.63
CA THR A 26 -0.38 -3.66 -11.85
C THR A 26 0.71 -2.92 -12.60
N THR A 27 1.79 -3.63 -12.93
CA THR A 27 2.91 -3.04 -13.64
C THR A 27 3.62 -4.12 -14.45
N ASP A 28 4.35 -3.71 -15.48
CA ASP A 28 5.10 -4.63 -16.33
C ASP A 28 6.23 -5.31 -15.59
N GLN A 29 6.76 -4.64 -14.59
CA GLN A 29 8.00 -5.07 -13.98
C GLN A 29 7.82 -6.04 -12.83
N LEU A 30 6.64 -6.06 -12.26
CA LEU A 30 6.37 -6.90 -11.10
C LEU A 30 5.32 -7.93 -11.44
N ARG A 31 5.62 -9.17 -11.15
CA ARG A 31 4.67 -10.26 -11.31
C ARG A 31 4.25 -10.74 -9.94
N ASP A 32 3.03 -11.20 -9.86
CA ASP A 32 2.50 -11.77 -8.63
C ASP A 32 2.70 -10.83 -7.45
N PHE A 33 2.56 -9.54 -7.73
CA PHE A 33 2.75 -8.54 -6.70
C PHE A 33 1.65 -8.67 -5.66
N PRO A 34 2.01 -8.84 -4.40
CA PRO A 34 0.99 -8.99 -3.37
C PRO A 34 0.23 -7.68 -3.21
N ARG A 35 -1.02 -7.81 -2.83
CA ARG A 35 -1.85 -6.64 -2.60
C ARG A 35 -1.42 -5.97 -1.31
N LEU A 36 -1.54 -4.66 -1.31
CA LEU A 36 -1.22 -3.87 -0.13
C LEU A 36 -2.49 -3.62 0.66
N MET A 37 -2.39 -3.74 1.97
CA MET A 37 -3.50 -3.42 2.84
C MET A 37 -3.25 -2.08 3.47
N ILE A 38 -4.15 -1.13 3.25
CA ILE A 38 -4.03 0.21 3.79
C ILE A 38 -5.15 0.43 4.79
N GLU A 39 -4.78 0.89 5.96
CA GLU A 39 -5.73 1.13 7.02
C GLU A 39 -5.66 2.61 7.39
N VAL A 40 -6.81 3.28 7.37
CA VAL A 40 -6.88 4.70 7.74
C VAL A 40 -8.07 4.92 8.64
N PRO A 41 -8.07 5.99 9.45
CA PRO A 41 -9.24 6.29 10.26
C PRO A 41 -10.45 6.57 9.38
N ASP A 42 -11.62 6.14 9.84
CA ASP A 42 -12.85 6.33 9.09
C ASP A 42 -13.17 7.83 8.99
N GLN A 43 -13.34 8.30 7.77
CA GLN A 43 -13.59 9.73 7.50
C GLN A 43 -15.07 10.04 7.37
N GLY A 44 -15.93 9.04 7.52
CA GLY A 44 -17.37 9.26 7.49
C GLY A 44 -18.04 9.01 6.16
N SER A 45 -17.30 8.88 5.09
CA SER A 45 -17.88 8.54 3.79
C SER A 45 -16.88 7.72 3.00
N LEU A 46 -17.38 6.92 2.08
CA LEU A 46 -16.52 6.10 1.23
C LEU A 46 -15.55 6.96 0.43
N GLU A 47 -16.07 8.04 -0.14
CA GLU A 47 -15.26 8.92 -0.96
C GLU A 47 -14.11 9.52 -0.17
N ALA A 48 -14.41 10.04 1.02
CA ALA A 48 -13.38 10.61 1.88
C ALA A 48 -12.39 9.55 2.34
N ASN A 49 -12.86 8.34 2.61
CA ASN A 49 -12.01 7.24 3.02
C ASN A 49 -11.04 6.84 1.92
N VAL A 50 -11.52 6.78 0.68
CA VAL A 50 -10.66 6.45 -0.46
C VAL A 50 -9.60 7.52 -0.67
N GLN A 51 -9.97 8.79 -0.49
CA GLN A 51 -9.02 9.88 -0.61
C GLN A 51 -7.95 9.80 0.48
N GLU A 52 -8.34 9.44 1.68
CA GLU A 52 -7.37 9.31 2.76
C GLU A 52 -6.46 8.11 2.54
N ALA A 53 -7.00 7.02 2.01
CA ALA A 53 -6.19 5.85 1.67
C ALA A 53 -5.18 6.21 0.58
N ARG A 54 -5.58 7.05 -0.38
CA ARG A 54 -4.67 7.49 -1.42
C ARG A 54 -3.51 8.30 -0.84
N ARG A 55 -3.81 9.20 0.09
CA ARG A 55 -2.76 9.97 0.75
C ARG A 55 -1.80 9.08 1.53
N SER A 56 -2.35 8.08 2.19
CA SER A 56 -1.55 7.13 2.94
C SER A 56 -0.60 6.39 2.01
N LEU A 57 -1.11 5.97 0.85
CA LEU A 57 -0.29 5.27 -0.13
C LEU A 57 0.81 6.19 -0.67
N GLN A 58 0.48 7.46 -0.93
CA GLN A 58 1.47 8.40 -1.40
C GLN A 58 2.60 8.60 -0.39
N ARG A 59 2.26 8.67 0.90
CA ARG A 59 3.27 8.76 1.95
C ARG A 59 4.14 7.51 1.99
N PHE A 60 3.52 6.36 1.83
CA PHE A 60 4.24 5.09 1.80
C PHE A 60 5.26 5.05 0.66
N VAL A 61 4.84 5.48 -0.53
CA VAL A 61 5.72 5.50 -1.70
C VAL A 61 6.91 6.43 -1.45
N ARG A 62 6.65 7.59 -0.86
CA ARG A 62 7.74 8.52 -0.54
C ARG A 62 8.72 7.94 0.45
N GLU A 63 8.21 7.21 1.44
CA GLU A 63 9.09 6.56 2.42
C GLU A 63 9.96 5.51 1.75
N ILE A 64 9.39 4.76 0.82
CA ILE A 64 10.15 3.76 0.06
C ILE A 64 11.25 4.45 -0.75
N GLU A 65 10.89 5.52 -1.46
CA GLU A 65 11.87 6.25 -2.27
C GLU A 65 13.02 6.75 -1.41
N LYS A 66 12.68 7.28 -0.24
CA LYS A 66 13.68 7.80 0.67
C LYS A 66 14.61 6.70 1.16
N ALA A 67 14.03 5.56 1.51
CA ALA A 67 14.81 4.43 1.99
C ALA A 67 15.73 3.88 0.91
N LEU A 68 15.30 3.97 -0.35
CA LEU A 68 16.08 3.45 -1.47
C LEU A 68 17.24 4.36 -1.87
N GLN A 69 17.40 5.49 -1.21
CA GLN A 69 18.58 6.32 -1.42
C GLN A 69 19.83 5.64 -0.86
N SER A 70 19.62 4.68 0.02
CA SER A 70 20.71 3.81 0.48
C SER A 70 20.64 2.49 -0.29
N PRO A 71 21.76 1.78 -0.41
CA PRO A 71 21.73 0.48 -1.10
C PRO A 71 20.78 -0.49 -0.41
N LEU A 72 20.21 -1.38 -1.19
CA LEU A 72 19.37 -2.41 -0.63
C LEU A 72 20.18 -3.31 0.30
N ARG A 73 19.57 -3.70 1.39
CA ARG A 73 20.21 -4.52 2.40
C ARG A 73 19.51 -5.85 2.51
N LEU A 74 20.27 -6.86 2.81
CA LEU A 74 19.71 -8.17 3.08
C LEU A 74 19.40 -8.25 4.56
N SER A 75 18.14 -8.46 4.87
CA SER A 75 17.76 -8.57 6.27
C SER A 75 18.20 -9.90 6.83
N ARG A 76 18.51 -10.86 5.96
CA ARG A 76 18.94 -12.18 6.37
C ARG A 76 19.79 -12.78 5.29
N ASP A 77 20.95 -13.27 5.66
CA ASP A 77 21.84 -13.90 4.72
C ASP A 77 21.64 -15.41 4.76
N ARG A 78 21.07 -15.92 3.69
CA ARG A 78 20.77 -17.34 3.59
C ARG A 78 21.81 -18.12 2.85
N SER A 79 22.70 -17.44 2.23
CA SER A 79 23.73 -18.09 1.43
C SER A 79 24.77 -18.80 2.29
N VAL A 80 24.72 -18.56 3.56
CA VAL A 80 25.66 -19.12 4.50
C VAL A 80 25.42 -20.60 4.74
N ARG A 81 24.34 -21.09 4.31
CA ARG A 81 24.01 -22.47 4.52
C ARG A 81 24.77 -23.41 3.72
#